data_cb269adb59ea073a8d1751cc6391df15
#
_entry.id   cb269adb59ea073a8d1751cc6391df15
#
_cell.length_a   1.000
_cell.length_b   1.000
_cell.length_c   1.000
_cell.angle_alpha   90.00
_cell.angle_beta   90.00
_cell.angle_gamma   90.00
#
_symmetry.space_group_name_H-M   'P 1'
#
loop_
_entity.id
_entity.type
_entity.pdbx_description
1 polymer ?
#
loop_
_entity_poly.entity_id
_entity_poly.type
_entity_poly.pdbx_seq_one_letter_code
_entity_poly.pdbx_strand_id
1 'polypeptide(L)'
;PRPTWISEPTTDMDGDGCRDSDEDDNDDADDFEDSQDNCPTTYGTSTLGRVGCTDSDLDGWADSHDDCPVEYGNSSQNDKIGCLDSDGDGWANVDDAFEYEPTQWTDTDGDGYGDRQEGVDADSCVDDSGDSYADRKGCVDSDGDGYSDPDSSWDIGDGADAFENDDSQWSDFD
;
A
#
# COMPACT_ATOMS: atom_id res chain seq x y z
N PRO A 1 -0.86 41.19 -40.97
CA PRO A 1 -0.66 39.87 -41.54
C PRO A 1 0.62 39.31 -40.92
N ARG A 2 0.48 38.36 -40.06
CA ARG A 2 1.63 37.58 -39.56
C ARG A 2 2.22 36.82 -40.73
N PRO A 3 3.54 36.57 -40.77
CA PRO A 3 4.09 35.69 -41.77
C PRO A 3 3.39 34.34 -41.65
N THR A 4 3.05 33.75 -42.76
CA THR A 4 2.43 32.44 -42.88
C THR A 4 3.44 31.40 -42.37
N TRP A 5 3.39 31.09 -41.05
CA TRP A 5 4.03 29.89 -40.61
C TRP A 5 3.14 28.70 -41.01
N ILE A 6 3.73 27.59 -41.21
CA ILE A 6 3.03 26.36 -41.57
C ILE A 6 3.02 25.50 -40.30
N SER A 7 1.82 25.09 -39.86
CA SER A 7 1.66 24.11 -38.81
C SER A 7 2.35 22.82 -39.23
N GLU A 8 3.32 22.39 -38.43
CA GLU A 8 4.03 21.14 -38.58
C GLU A 8 4.10 20.44 -37.21
N PRO A 9 4.12 19.11 -37.10
CA PRO A 9 4.12 18.37 -35.83
C PRO A 9 5.28 18.69 -34.89
N THR A 10 6.23 19.50 -35.29
CA THR A 10 7.36 19.97 -34.49
C THR A 10 7.19 21.39 -33.95
N THR A 11 6.10 22.06 -34.30
CA THR A 11 5.82 23.43 -33.95
C THR A 11 4.34 23.72 -33.64
N ASP A 12 3.52 22.68 -33.74
CA ASP A 12 2.08 22.62 -33.52
C ASP A 12 1.77 21.12 -33.31
N MET A 13 1.98 20.66 -32.09
CA MET A 13 2.06 19.24 -31.78
C MET A 13 0.68 18.59 -31.74
N ASP A 14 -0.32 19.31 -31.24
CA ASP A 14 -1.70 18.87 -31.20
C ASP A 14 -2.47 19.14 -32.51
N GLY A 15 -1.92 20.03 -33.36
CA GLY A 15 -2.49 20.36 -34.68
C GLY A 15 -3.66 21.32 -34.64
N ASP A 16 -3.83 22.12 -33.61
CA ASP A 16 -4.91 23.09 -33.43
C ASP A 16 -4.72 24.36 -34.23
N GLY A 17 -3.49 24.62 -34.71
CA GLY A 17 -3.12 25.76 -35.56
C GLY A 17 -2.53 26.92 -34.77
N CYS A 18 -2.31 26.80 -33.50
CA CYS A 18 -1.48 27.68 -32.67
C CYS A 18 -0.02 27.20 -32.69
N ARG A 19 0.90 27.99 -32.20
CA ARG A 19 2.31 27.60 -32.16
C ARG A 19 2.75 27.34 -30.73
N ASP A 20 3.27 26.16 -30.48
CA ASP A 20 3.75 25.69 -29.17
C ASP A 20 4.66 26.69 -28.45
N SER A 21 5.45 27.45 -29.17
CA SER A 21 6.47 28.32 -28.56
C SER A 21 5.96 29.66 -28.00
N ASP A 22 4.81 30.17 -28.45
CA ASP A 22 4.36 31.52 -28.12
C ASP A 22 2.84 31.82 -28.30
N GLU A 23 2.05 30.88 -28.77
CA GLU A 23 0.63 31.07 -29.05
C GLU A 23 -0.26 30.00 -28.43
N ASP A 24 0.33 28.89 -27.99
CA ASP A 24 -0.35 27.77 -27.35
C ASP A 24 0.05 27.68 -25.89
N ASP A 25 -0.91 27.43 -25.03
CA ASP A 25 -0.73 27.24 -23.60
C ASP A 25 -0.94 25.75 -23.20
N ASN A 26 -1.19 24.85 -24.19
CA ASN A 26 -1.39 23.39 -23.99
C ASN A 26 -0.95 22.64 -25.26
N ASP A 27 0.35 22.39 -25.37
CA ASP A 27 1.03 21.90 -26.57
C ASP A 27 0.60 20.49 -27.05
N ASP A 28 -0.02 19.68 -26.18
CA ASP A 28 -0.38 18.27 -26.48
C ASP A 28 -1.88 17.96 -26.39
N ALA A 29 -2.70 18.98 -26.11
CA ALA A 29 -4.16 18.92 -26.01
C ALA A 29 -4.69 17.92 -24.98
N ASP A 30 -3.98 17.71 -23.89
CA ASP A 30 -4.54 17.01 -22.74
C ASP A 30 -5.39 17.93 -21.84
N ASP A 31 -5.73 17.51 -20.63
CA ASP A 31 -6.56 18.31 -19.71
C ASP A 31 -5.77 19.35 -18.92
N PHE A 32 -4.44 19.51 -19.14
CA PHE A 32 -3.57 20.36 -18.37
C PHE A 32 -2.87 21.40 -19.24
N GLU A 33 -2.81 22.64 -18.77
CA GLU A 33 -2.01 23.69 -19.42
C GLU A 33 -0.51 23.43 -19.17
N ASP A 34 0.38 23.74 -20.12
CA ASP A 34 1.84 23.56 -20.04
C ASP A 34 2.44 23.99 -18.71
N SER A 35 1.92 25.09 -18.15
CA SER A 35 2.38 25.62 -16.85
C SER A 35 2.06 24.73 -15.66
N GLN A 36 1.13 23.79 -15.80
CA GLN A 36 0.66 22.83 -14.79
C GLN A 36 1.02 21.41 -15.14
N ASP A 37 1.50 21.18 -16.35
CA ASP A 37 1.85 19.90 -16.91
C ASP A 37 3.33 19.59 -16.70
N ASN A 38 3.62 18.37 -16.25
CA ASN A 38 4.99 17.87 -16.13
C ASN A 38 5.51 17.23 -17.44
N CYS A 39 4.62 17.00 -18.40
CA CYS A 39 4.91 16.40 -19.70
C CYS A 39 4.29 17.20 -20.87
N PRO A 40 4.47 18.53 -20.97
CA PRO A 40 3.68 19.46 -21.78
C PRO A 40 3.75 19.23 -23.29
N THR A 41 4.36 18.17 -23.75
CA THR A 41 4.48 17.78 -25.15
C THR A 41 4.11 16.32 -25.36
N THR A 42 3.51 15.68 -24.38
CA THR A 42 3.16 14.25 -24.43
C THR A 42 1.84 14.03 -23.74
N TYR A 43 0.77 13.95 -24.50
CA TYR A 43 -0.58 13.72 -24.01
C TYR A 43 -0.60 12.73 -22.84
N GLY A 44 -1.17 13.13 -21.70
CA GLY A 44 -1.25 12.33 -20.50
C GLY A 44 -2.54 12.53 -19.73
N THR A 45 -2.80 11.63 -18.79
CA THR A 45 -4.02 11.64 -17.97
C THR A 45 -3.73 11.60 -16.48
N SER A 46 -2.44 11.48 -16.13
CA SER A 46 -2.05 11.37 -14.72
C SER A 46 -2.36 12.63 -13.92
N THR A 47 -2.80 12.41 -12.68
CA THR A 47 -3.17 13.46 -11.72
C THR A 47 -2.34 13.41 -10.44
N LEU A 48 -1.58 12.33 -10.27
CA LEU A 48 -0.74 12.05 -9.11
C LEU A 48 0.73 11.88 -9.53
N GLY A 49 1.63 12.20 -8.65
CA GLY A 49 3.07 12.11 -8.89
C GLY A 49 3.55 13.15 -9.91
N ARG A 50 3.38 12.92 -11.19
CA ARG A 50 3.63 13.85 -12.29
C ARG A 50 2.34 14.07 -13.07
N VAL A 51 1.77 15.25 -12.92
CA VAL A 51 0.51 15.63 -13.57
C VAL A 51 0.72 15.77 -15.09
N GLY A 52 -0.27 15.38 -15.90
CA GLY A 52 -0.26 15.52 -17.36
C GLY A 52 0.67 14.54 -18.08
N CYS A 53 1.19 13.53 -17.43
CA CYS A 53 2.03 12.53 -18.06
C CYS A 53 1.22 11.26 -18.42
N THR A 54 1.83 10.38 -19.23
CA THR A 54 1.23 9.10 -19.58
C THR A 54 0.87 8.30 -18.33
N ASP A 55 -0.34 7.77 -18.32
CA ASP A 55 -0.93 6.93 -17.29
C ASP A 55 -1.65 5.79 -18.03
N SER A 56 -1.04 4.61 -18.05
CA SER A 56 -1.45 3.51 -18.94
C SER A 56 -2.62 2.71 -18.41
N ASP A 57 -2.83 2.64 -17.12
CA ASP A 57 -3.92 1.89 -16.46
C ASP A 57 -5.01 2.78 -15.87
N LEU A 58 -4.79 4.11 -15.90
CA LEU A 58 -5.74 5.14 -15.47
C LEU A 58 -6.06 5.13 -13.97
N ASP A 59 -5.08 4.82 -13.14
CA ASP A 59 -5.21 4.91 -11.69
C ASP A 59 -4.88 6.31 -11.12
N GLY A 60 -4.33 7.15 -11.97
CA GLY A 60 -3.98 8.53 -11.68
C GLY A 60 -2.47 8.74 -11.49
N TRP A 61 -1.68 7.71 -11.30
CA TRP A 61 -0.23 7.83 -11.26
C TRP A 61 0.36 7.84 -12.67
N ALA A 62 1.38 8.65 -12.87
CA ALA A 62 2.11 8.62 -14.14
C ALA A 62 2.96 7.35 -14.23
N ASP A 63 3.02 6.69 -15.40
CA ASP A 63 3.82 5.48 -15.65
C ASP A 63 5.26 5.57 -15.11
N SER A 64 5.82 6.78 -15.11
CA SER A 64 7.19 7.03 -14.64
C SER A 64 7.33 7.11 -13.12
N HIS A 65 6.21 7.14 -12.39
CA HIS A 65 6.11 7.24 -10.93
C HIS A 65 5.19 6.17 -10.35
N ASP A 66 4.84 5.22 -11.16
CA ASP A 66 4.03 4.06 -10.87
C ASP A 66 4.90 2.81 -10.90
N ASP A 67 4.87 2.01 -9.86
CA ASP A 67 5.58 0.74 -9.78
C ASP A 67 4.84 -0.39 -10.51
N CYS A 68 3.55 -0.18 -10.80
CA CYS A 68 2.67 -1.11 -11.51
C CYS A 68 1.97 -0.49 -12.73
N PRO A 69 2.65 0.15 -13.69
CA PRO A 69 2.11 1.09 -14.68
C PRO A 69 1.16 0.48 -15.71
N VAL A 70 0.71 -0.72 -15.54
CA VAL A 70 -0.26 -1.43 -16.41
C VAL A 70 -1.31 -2.21 -15.60
N GLU A 71 -1.32 -2.03 -14.29
CA GLU A 71 -2.23 -2.69 -13.38
C GLU A 71 -2.79 -1.66 -12.39
N TYR A 72 -4.01 -1.21 -12.61
CA TYR A 72 -4.70 -0.22 -11.78
C TYR A 72 -4.54 -0.51 -10.27
N GLY A 73 -4.03 0.47 -9.52
CA GLY A 73 -3.81 0.35 -8.09
C GLY A 73 -3.95 1.66 -7.33
N ASN A 74 -3.88 1.58 -6.02
CA ASN A 74 -4.04 2.73 -5.13
C ASN A 74 -3.06 2.71 -3.96
N SER A 75 -2.10 1.79 -3.96
CA SER A 75 -1.05 1.75 -2.95
C SER A 75 -0.19 3.02 -2.99
N SER A 76 0.31 3.41 -1.82
CA SER A 76 1.04 4.68 -1.64
C SER A 76 2.16 4.59 -0.61
N GLN A 77 2.43 3.40 -0.10
CA GLN A 77 3.42 3.15 0.95
C GLN A 77 4.56 2.24 0.45
N ASN A 78 5.66 2.22 1.19
CA ASN A 78 6.77 1.27 1.07
C ASN A 78 7.36 1.13 -0.35
N ASP A 79 7.55 2.26 -1.06
CA ASP A 79 8.11 2.28 -2.42
C ASP A 79 7.35 1.39 -3.45
N LYS A 80 6.07 1.11 -3.19
CA LYS A 80 5.12 0.44 -4.08
C LYS A 80 3.92 1.34 -4.33
N ILE A 81 4.13 2.29 -5.23
CA ILE A 81 3.11 3.28 -5.60
C ILE A 81 2.34 2.77 -6.81
N GLY A 82 1.02 2.98 -6.84
CA GLY A 82 0.16 2.63 -7.96
C GLY A 82 -0.11 1.12 -8.13
N CYS A 83 0.27 0.29 -7.17
CA CYS A 83 -0.01 -1.13 -7.22
C CYS A 83 -1.33 -1.48 -6.52
N LEU A 84 -1.86 -2.69 -6.79
CA LEU A 84 -3.10 -3.17 -6.20
C LEU A 84 -2.99 -3.21 -4.66
N ASP A 85 -3.92 -2.54 -4.01
CA ASP A 85 -4.14 -2.49 -2.57
C ASP A 85 -5.62 -2.78 -2.33
N SER A 86 -5.93 -3.93 -1.74
CA SER A 86 -7.29 -4.45 -1.68
C SER A 86 -8.11 -3.89 -0.53
N ASP A 87 -7.50 -3.48 0.56
CA ASP A 87 -8.19 -2.97 1.74
C ASP A 87 -8.02 -1.45 1.94
N GLY A 88 -7.10 -0.83 1.20
CA GLY A 88 -6.95 0.62 1.14
C GLY A 88 -6.12 1.20 2.28
N ASP A 89 -5.24 0.43 2.90
CA ASP A 89 -4.36 0.91 3.95
C ASP A 89 -3.10 1.62 3.41
N GLY A 90 -2.88 1.50 2.11
CA GLY A 90 -1.77 2.10 1.37
C GLY A 90 -0.63 1.13 1.05
N TRP A 91 -0.61 -0.07 1.61
CA TRP A 91 0.35 -1.11 1.25
C TRP A 91 -0.14 -1.90 0.03
N ALA A 92 0.76 -2.22 -0.87
CA ALA A 92 0.42 -3.07 -2.00
C ALA A 92 0.24 -4.52 -1.53
N ASN A 93 -0.75 -5.24 -2.07
CA ASN A 93 -1.02 -6.64 -1.70
C ASN A 93 0.23 -7.54 -1.74
N VAL A 94 1.18 -7.24 -2.63
CA VAL A 94 2.42 -8.02 -2.78
C VAL A 94 3.37 -7.89 -1.58
N ASP A 95 3.27 -6.79 -0.85
CA ASP A 95 4.11 -6.45 0.31
C ASP A 95 3.28 -6.41 1.60
N ASP A 96 1.99 -6.78 1.53
CA ASP A 96 1.05 -6.80 2.63
C ASP A 96 0.77 -8.25 3.05
N ALA A 97 1.06 -8.56 4.32
CA ALA A 97 0.75 -9.86 4.91
C ALA A 97 -0.76 -10.06 5.15
N PHE A 98 -1.54 -8.98 5.15
CA PHE A 98 -2.96 -8.98 5.48
C PHE A 98 -3.80 -8.24 4.44
N GLU A 99 -3.77 -8.65 3.18
CA GLU A 99 -4.38 -8.03 1.99
C GLU A 99 -5.83 -7.50 2.14
N TYR A 100 -6.53 -7.86 3.21
CA TYR A 100 -7.95 -7.52 3.44
C TYR A 100 -8.21 -6.97 4.84
N GLU A 101 -7.15 -6.61 5.59
CA GLU A 101 -7.27 -6.10 6.96
C GLU A 101 -6.49 -4.77 7.11
N PRO A 102 -7.14 -3.61 6.91
CA PRO A 102 -6.49 -2.30 6.78
C PRO A 102 -5.82 -1.77 8.06
N THR A 103 -5.73 -2.57 9.10
CA THR A 103 -5.06 -2.19 10.34
C THR A 103 -3.77 -2.97 10.60
N GLN A 104 -3.46 -3.93 9.72
CA GLN A 104 -2.26 -4.77 9.78
C GLN A 104 -1.66 -4.90 8.38
N TRP A 105 -0.33 -4.94 8.25
CA TRP A 105 0.39 -5.13 6.98
C TRP A 105 1.70 -5.91 7.13
N THR A 106 2.14 -6.20 8.36
CA THR A 106 3.33 -7.01 8.64
C THR A 106 3.01 -8.14 9.60
N ASP A 107 3.66 -9.28 9.37
CA ASP A 107 3.63 -10.49 10.18
C ASP A 107 5.06 -11.03 10.17
N THR A 108 5.82 -10.70 11.24
CA THR A 108 7.28 -10.91 11.27
C THR A 108 7.65 -12.38 11.44
N ASP A 109 6.89 -13.14 12.21
CA ASP A 109 7.16 -14.55 12.47
C ASP A 109 6.28 -15.53 11.68
N GLY A 110 5.24 -15.01 11.00
CA GLY A 110 4.42 -15.76 10.05
C GLY A 110 3.34 -16.61 10.69
N ASP A 111 2.82 -16.25 11.84
CA ASP A 111 1.80 -17.00 12.57
C ASP A 111 0.36 -16.58 12.26
N GLY A 112 0.19 -15.46 11.55
CA GLY A 112 -1.11 -14.94 11.11
C GLY A 112 -1.70 -13.89 12.04
N TYR A 113 -0.97 -13.45 13.04
CA TYR A 113 -1.27 -12.26 13.83
C TYR A 113 -0.38 -11.09 13.39
N GLY A 114 -0.92 -9.87 13.44
CA GLY A 114 -0.21 -8.73 12.88
C GLY A 114 0.65 -7.99 13.91
N ASP A 115 1.82 -7.53 13.47
CA ASP A 115 2.83 -6.87 14.32
C ASP A 115 2.31 -5.59 14.98
N ARG A 116 1.31 -4.96 14.40
CA ARG A 116 0.84 -3.64 14.83
C ARG A 116 -0.12 -3.73 16.01
N GLN A 117 0.33 -3.26 17.16
CA GLN A 117 -0.37 -3.39 18.44
C GLN A 117 -1.74 -2.70 18.50
N GLU A 118 -1.99 -1.68 17.68
CA GLU A 118 -3.28 -0.99 17.58
C GLU A 118 -4.20 -1.62 16.52
N GLY A 119 -3.73 -2.61 15.77
CA GLY A 119 -4.46 -3.30 14.72
C GLY A 119 -5.40 -4.39 15.26
N VAL A 120 -6.23 -4.90 14.37
CA VAL A 120 -7.05 -6.07 14.66
C VAL A 120 -6.14 -7.30 14.77
N ASP A 121 -6.45 -8.16 15.72
CA ASP A 121 -5.68 -9.39 15.99
C ASP A 121 -4.17 -9.14 16.13
N ALA A 122 -3.85 -8.10 16.91
CA ALA A 122 -2.46 -7.73 17.18
C ALA A 122 -1.69 -8.84 17.89
N ASP A 123 -0.51 -9.13 17.35
CA ASP A 123 0.42 -10.09 17.90
C ASP A 123 1.08 -9.55 19.18
N SER A 124 1.05 -10.34 20.23
CA SER A 124 1.72 -10.02 21.50
C SER A 124 3.15 -10.55 21.57
N CYS A 125 3.54 -11.43 20.63
CA CYS A 125 4.83 -12.13 20.58
C CYS A 125 5.49 -12.01 19.18
N VAL A 126 5.53 -10.85 18.60
CA VAL A 126 5.91 -10.49 17.22
C VAL A 126 7.12 -11.23 16.60
N ASP A 127 8.03 -11.73 17.41
CA ASP A 127 9.25 -12.42 16.97
C ASP A 127 9.19 -13.95 17.21
N ASP A 128 8.14 -14.45 17.88
CA ASP A 128 8.02 -15.83 18.33
C ASP A 128 6.66 -16.43 17.96
N SER A 129 6.56 -17.08 16.80
CA SER A 129 5.35 -17.66 16.23
C SER A 129 4.59 -18.55 17.18
N GLY A 130 3.30 -18.29 17.37
CA GLY A 130 2.40 -19.03 18.24
C GLY A 130 0.95 -19.00 17.78
N ASP A 131 0.10 -19.76 18.46
CA ASP A 131 -1.30 -19.92 18.09
C ASP A 131 -2.27 -19.64 19.24
N SER A 132 -1.78 -19.05 20.33
CA SER A 132 -2.64 -18.59 21.43
C SER A 132 -3.59 -17.49 20.98
N TYR A 133 -4.80 -17.49 21.52
CA TYR A 133 -5.86 -16.54 21.12
C TYR A 133 -6.73 -16.05 22.29
N ALA A 134 -6.63 -16.68 23.46
CA ALA A 134 -7.52 -16.44 24.58
C ALA A 134 -7.00 -15.34 25.53
N ASP A 135 -5.68 -15.23 25.68
CA ASP A 135 -5.01 -14.22 26.52
C ASP A 135 -4.14 -13.29 25.68
N ARG A 136 -2.93 -13.69 25.31
CA ARG A 136 -2.02 -12.98 24.39
C ARG A 136 -2.05 -13.69 23.03
N LYS A 137 -2.52 -12.98 22.00
CA LYS A 137 -2.55 -13.54 20.65
C LYS A 137 -1.15 -13.69 20.08
N GLY A 138 -0.93 -14.74 19.28
CA GLY A 138 0.32 -14.97 18.58
C GLY A 138 1.46 -15.49 19.45
N CYS A 139 1.22 -15.83 20.70
CA CYS A 139 2.26 -16.39 21.54
C CYS A 139 2.22 -17.92 21.54
N VAL A 140 3.33 -18.54 21.95
CA VAL A 140 3.43 -20.01 22.04
C VAL A 140 2.35 -20.57 22.96
N ASP A 141 1.63 -21.57 22.46
CA ASP A 141 0.61 -22.36 23.16
C ASP A 141 0.93 -23.83 22.89
N SER A 142 1.51 -24.52 23.87
CA SER A 142 2.07 -25.85 23.67
C SER A 142 1.04 -26.96 23.56
N ASP A 143 -0.14 -26.82 24.14
CA ASP A 143 -1.19 -27.85 24.15
C ASP A 143 -2.44 -27.46 23.32
N GLY A 144 -2.53 -26.19 22.88
CA GLY A 144 -3.57 -25.72 21.97
C GLY A 144 -4.89 -25.38 22.64
N ASP A 145 -4.90 -25.06 23.94
CA ASP A 145 -6.11 -24.66 24.66
C ASP A 145 -6.46 -23.16 24.46
N GLY A 146 -5.55 -22.40 23.85
CA GLY A 146 -5.70 -20.99 23.49
C GLY A 146 -5.02 -20.02 24.44
N TYR A 147 -4.52 -20.49 25.58
CA TYR A 147 -3.74 -19.69 26.50
C TYR A 147 -2.24 -19.82 26.21
N SER A 148 -1.51 -18.74 26.33
CA SER A 148 -0.09 -18.73 26.05
C SER A 148 0.73 -19.35 27.17
N ASP A 149 1.77 -20.10 26.80
CA ASP A 149 2.79 -20.60 27.73
C ASP A 149 3.41 -19.44 28.52
N PRO A 150 3.85 -19.65 29.77
CA PRO A 150 4.54 -18.63 30.54
C PRO A 150 5.92 -18.31 29.95
N ASP A 151 6.29 -17.04 29.98
CA ASP A 151 7.61 -16.57 29.59
C ASP A 151 8.19 -15.59 30.63
N SER A 152 9.32 -14.95 30.34
CA SER A 152 10.00 -14.04 31.26
C SER A 152 9.25 -12.71 31.50
N SER A 153 8.27 -12.40 30.66
CA SER A 153 7.48 -11.15 30.68
C SER A 153 6.01 -11.40 31.06
N TRP A 154 5.56 -12.65 31.03
CA TRP A 154 4.20 -13.06 31.27
C TRP A 154 4.20 -14.38 32.01
N ASP A 155 3.95 -14.36 33.31
CA ASP A 155 3.96 -15.55 34.15
C ASP A 155 2.53 -16.00 34.54
N ILE A 156 2.44 -17.11 35.24
CA ILE A 156 1.16 -17.68 35.73
C ILE A 156 0.39 -16.64 36.57
N GLY A 157 1.09 -15.76 37.29
CA GLY A 157 0.47 -14.68 38.08
C GLY A 157 -0.12 -13.57 37.22
N ASP A 158 0.32 -13.39 35.99
CA ASP A 158 -0.21 -12.47 35.00
C ASP A 158 -1.35 -13.08 34.19
N GLY A 159 -1.48 -14.40 34.16
CA GLY A 159 -2.55 -15.13 33.46
C GLY A 159 -2.08 -16.11 32.39
N ALA A 160 -0.76 -16.41 32.32
CA ALA A 160 -0.23 -17.44 31.46
C ALA A 160 -0.77 -18.82 31.83
N ASP A 161 -0.72 -19.76 30.89
CA ASP A 161 -1.12 -21.13 31.13
C ASP A 161 -0.30 -21.78 32.26
N ALA A 162 -1.00 -22.26 33.27
CA ALA A 162 -0.39 -22.98 34.42
C ALA A 162 -0.13 -24.48 34.14
N PHE A 163 -0.65 -24.97 33.00
CA PHE A 163 -0.64 -26.41 32.64
C PHE A 163 -0.24 -26.65 31.20
N GLU A 164 0.81 -26.06 30.71
CA GLU A 164 1.38 -26.01 29.33
C GLU A 164 1.27 -27.30 28.48
N ASN A 165 0.80 -28.39 29.01
CA ASN A 165 0.68 -29.71 28.35
C ASN A 165 -0.65 -30.44 28.65
N ASP A 166 -1.68 -29.69 29.12
CA ASP A 166 -3.01 -30.25 29.43
C ASP A 166 -4.11 -29.35 28.90
N ASP A 167 -4.50 -29.52 27.64
CA ASP A 167 -5.50 -28.77 26.87
C ASP A 167 -6.89 -28.63 27.51
N SER A 168 -7.07 -29.20 28.66
CA SER A 168 -8.31 -29.11 29.45
C SER A 168 -8.22 -28.14 30.63
N GLN A 169 -7.05 -27.54 30.89
CA GLN A 169 -6.80 -26.67 32.05
C GLN A 169 -5.75 -25.62 31.73
N TRP A 170 -6.02 -24.35 31.98
CA TRP A 170 -5.11 -23.19 31.81
C TRP A 170 -4.80 -22.49 33.13
N SER A 171 -5.56 -22.70 34.19
CA SER A 171 -5.40 -21.96 35.44
C SER A 171 -5.56 -22.80 36.67
N ASP A 172 -4.74 -22.52 37.69
CA ASP A 172 -4.81 -23.08 39.03
C ASP A 172 -5.37 -22.03 39.99
N PHE A 173 -6.64 -22.17 40.33
CA PHE A 173 -7.36 -21.24 41.22
C PHE A 173 -7.53 -21.78 42.64
N ASP A 174 -6.76 -22.74 43.11
CA ASP A 174 -6.86 -23.34 44.44
C ASP A 174 -6.23 -22.44 45.57
#